data_22c688b71542e727312cc880917a6c1f
#
_entry.id   22c688b71542e727312cc880917a6c1f
#
_cell.length_a   1.000
_cell.length_b   1.000
_cell.length_c   1.000
_cell.angle_alpha   90.00
_cell.angle_beta   90.00
_cell.angle_gamma   90.00
#
_symmetry.space_group_name_H-M   'P 1'
#
loop_
_entity.id
_entity.type
_entity.pdbx_description
1 polymer ?
#
loop_
_entity_poly.entity_id
_entity_poly.type
_entity_poly.pdbx_seq_one_letter_code
_entity_poly.pdbx_strand_id
1 'polypeptide(L)'
;TVWRYLSDAGYRVGVLNLPMSYPVEKINGFMVSGWMTPYAATDYVHPIGLASELEQEIGNYRIYPTETFAENRKDSFLQATYDLLDMRTRTALHLVRTQPWEVFTAVFFDTDRVLHQLWHYLDPNHAWRDDHEDKAGIVREYFQKVDESIGQLLEYADEETLVIILSDHGMGRANNFIVLNNWLLDSGLLRLKTDSWTRLKEFLFRRGFTLRNVHQVADRVGLARQAEYVAGYFVDHLLKLAFLSFLDVDWSRSKAYSFGRHLGSIYLNVRGREPQGIIEPGAEYEAVRDEIERLAYDFRDPRTGRKLIGQVLRREEIYSGPYLEQAPDLILRPQEPSDIFFGLADFGHRETVSSVYRYSGMHRDYGMLIMKGPGVRRGATVEGASIQDLAPTVLHTMGLPVPADMDGNVIAGAFEQEYMESFPVIIGDPAVSAGGGMDSGYTEEGEKEIMERLEGLGYLG
;
A
#
# COMPACT_ATOMS: atom_id res chain seq x y z
N THR A 1 0.26 4.05 -18.05
CA THR A 1 -0.94 4.34 -17.23
C THR A 1 -2.19 4.42 -18.09
N VAL A 2 -3.38 4.09 -17.55
CA VAL A 2 -4.65 4.15 -18.31
C VAL A 2 -4.97 5.57 -18.76
N TRP A 3 -4.71 6.57 -17.94
CA TRP A 3 -4.94 7.98 -18.31
C TRP A 3 -4.02 8.45 -19.43
N ARG A 4 -2.82 7.89 -19.59
CA ARG A 4 -1.95 8.16 -20.73
C ARG A 4 -2.55 7.61 -22.02
N TYR A 5 -3.02 6.36 -22.02
CA TYR A 5 -3.69 5.77 -23.18
C TYR A 5 -4.91 6.58 -23.63
N LEU A 6 -5.75 6.98 -22.67
CA LEU A 6 -6.91 7.82 -22.92
C LEU A 6 -6.50 9.19 -23.51
N SER A 7 -5.51 9.82 -22.89
CA SER A 7 -4.98 11.11 -23.32
C SER A 7 -4.40 11.06 -24.74
N ASP A 8 -3.60 10.03 -25.05
CA ASP A 8 -2.98 9.84 -26.37
C ASP A 8 -4.03 9.53 -27.44
N ALA A 9 -5.16 8.92 -27.08
CA ALA A 9 -6.33 8.74 -27.93
C ALA A 9 -7.19 10.01 -28.08
N GLY A 10 -6.82 11.11 -27.43
CA GLY A 10 -7.50 12.41 -27.54
C GLY A 10 -8.56 12.69 -26.50
N TYR A 11 -8.87 11.74 -25.58
CA TYR A 11 -9.83 11.96 -24.50
C TYR A 11 -9.29 12.95 -23.46
N ARG A 12 -10.22 13.75 -22.91
CA ARG A 12 -9.90 14.66 -21.80
C ARG A 12 -10.05 13.93 -20.49
N VAL A 13 -8.96 13.86 -19.73
CA VAL A 13 -8.87 13.05 -18.53
C VAL A 13 -8.60 13.91 -17.30
N GLY A 14 -9.42 13.75 -16.27
CA GLY A 14 -9.23 14.35 -14.96
C GLY A 14 -8.80 13.29 -13.93
N VAL A 15 -7.69 13.51 -13.24
CA VAL A 15 -7.20 12.61 -12.18
C VAL A 15 -6.95 13.42 -10.92
N LEU A 16 -7.63 13.07 -9.84
CA LEU A 16 -7.54 13.74 -8.55
C LEU A 16 -7.13 12.78 -7.43
N ASN A 17 -6.03 13.11 -6.76
CA ASN A 17 -5.53 12.45 -5.54
C ASN A 17 -5.17 10.96 -5.69
N LEU A 18 -4.90 10.47 -6.89
CA LEU A 18 -4.48 9.09 -7.05
C LEU A 18 -3.12 8.88 -6.37
N PRO A 19 -2.98 7.89 -5.47
CA PRO A 19 -1.70 7.54 -4.87
C PRO A 19 -0.62 7.23 -5.93
N MET A 20 0.63 7.57 -5.62
CA MET A 20 1.79 7.32 -6.50
C MET A 20 1.68 7.97 -7.90
N SER A 21 0.92 9.06 -8.04
CA SER A 21 0.79 9.81 -9.29
C SER A 21 1.71 11.05 -9.38
N TYR A 22 2.71 11.14 -8.50
CA TYR A 22 3.78 12.12 -8.60
C TYR A 22 5.04 11.44 -9.16
N PRO A 23 5.81 12.12 -10.04
CA PRO A 23 5.51 13.41 -10.71
C PRO A 23 4.28 13.33 -11.61
N VAL A 24 3.53 14.45 -11.70
CA VAL A 24 2.31 14.47 -12.50
C VAL A 24 2.61 14.30 -13.99
N GLU A 25 1.85 13.44 -14.65
CA GLU A 25 1.95 13.25 -16.09
C GLU A 25 1.29 14.42 -16.83
N LYS A 26 1.90 14.82 -17.96
CA LYS A 26 1.29 15.77 -18.91
C LYS A 26 0.26 15.02 -19.76
N ILE A 27 -1.01 15.19 -19.44
CA ILE A 27 -2.14 14.53 -20.10
C ILE A 27 -3.05 15.57 -20.77
N ASN A 28 -3.88 15.12 -21.70
CA ASN A 28 -4.96 15.94 -22.26
C ASN A 28 -6.06 16.09 -21.19
N GLY A 29 -6.00 17.17 -20.41
CA GLY A 29 -6.88 17.42 -19.27
C GLY A 29 -6.13 17.89 -18.04
N PHE A 30 -6.40 17.32 -16.89
CA PHE A 30 -5.78 17.75 -15.63
C PHE A 30 -5.44 16.59 -14.69
N MET A 31 -4.41 16.82 -13.90
CA MET A 31 -3.98 15.89 -12.86
C MET A 31 -3.60 16.66 -11.60
N VAL A 32 -4.08 16.18 -10.45
CA VAL A 32 -3.63 16.58 -9.12
C VAL A 32 -3.11 15.34 -8.43
N SER A 33 -1.82 15.32 -8.10
CA SER A 33 -1.19 14.14 -7.51
C SER A 33 -1.74 13.84 -6.11
N GLY A 34 -1.61 12.59 -5.72
CA GLY A 34 -2.10 12.08 -4.44
C GLY A 34 -0.99 11.74 -3.46
N TRP A 35 -1.27 10.77 -2.62
CA TRP A 35 -0.34 10.25 -1.64
C TRP A 35 1.00 9.84 -2.30
N MET A 36 2.11 10.03 -1.63
CA MET A 36 3.50 9.93 -2.10
C MET A 36 4.03 11.17 -2.85
N THR A 37 3.32 12.28 -2.84
CA THR A 37 3.85 13.56 -3.30
C THR A 37 4.75 14.17 -2.21
N PRO A 38 5.97 14.64 -2.49
CA PRO A 38 6.80 15.34 -1.51
C PRO A 38 6.10 16.58 -0.93
N TYR A 39 6.31 16.87 0.37
CA TYR A 39 5.68 18.03 1.03
C TYR A 39 6.09 19.36 0.39
N ALA A 40 7.33 19.43 -0.06
CA ALA A 40 7.88 20.62 -0.69
C ALA A 40 7.56 20.73 -2.19
N ALA A 41 6.87 19.73 -2.78
CA ALA A 41 6.55 19.74 -4.19
C ALA A 41 5.61 20.89 -4.54
N THR A 42 5.99 21.70 -5.53
CA THR A 42 5.17 22.80 -6.08
C THR A 42 4.56 22.43 -7.44
N ASP A 43 5.01 21.34 -8.03
CA ASP A 43 4.64 20.80 -9.34
C ASP A 43 3.72 19.57 -9.24
N TYR A 44 2.89 19.55 -8.20
CA TYR A 44 1.95 18.46 -7.90
C TYR A 44 0.66 18.49 -8.74
N VAL A 45 0.56 19.42 -9.71
CA VAL A 45 -0.61 19.56 -10.59
C VAL A 45 -0.22 19.72 -12.06
N HIS A 46 -1.09 19.28 -12.94
CA HIS A 46 -1.06 19.57 -14.38
C HIS A 46 -2.44 20.03 -14.85
N PRO A 47 -2.57 21.11 -15.67
CA PRO A 47 -1.53 22.07 -16.02
C PRO A 47 -1.09 22.92 -14.81
N ILE A 48 0.10 23.48 -14.86
CA ILE A 48 0.71 24.19 -13.69
C ILE A 48 -0.16 25.34 -13.17
N GLY A 49 -0.93 25.98 -14.03
CA GLY A 49 -1.87 27.05 -13.64
C GLY A 49 -2.98 26.61 -12.71
N LEU A 50 -3.29 25.32 -12.68
CA LEU A 50 -4.33 24.74 -11.81
C LEU A 50 -4.00 24.94 -10.31
N ALA A 51 -2.72 24.98 -9.92
CA ALA A 51 -2.33 25.22 -8.53
C ALA A 51 -2.86 26.56 -8.01
N SER A 52 -2.74 27.63 -8.82
CA SER A 52 -3.23 28.97 -8.46
C SER A 52 -4.76 29.02 -8.42
N GLU A 53 -5.44 28.30 -9.30
CA GLU A 53 -6.90 28.18 -9.31
C GLU A 53 -7.39 27.47 -8.02
N LEU A 54 -6.77 26.34 -7.66
CA LEU A 54 -7.11 25.63 -6.43
C LEU A 54 -6.83 26.46 -5.18
N GLU A 55 -5.73 27.22 -5.13
CA GLU A 55 -5.45 28.11 -4.01
C GLU A 55 -6.51 29.20 -3.85
N GLN A 56 -7.03 29.76 -4.95
CA GLN A 56 -8.05 30.80 -4.93
C GLN A 56 -9.43 30.28 -4.51
N GLU A 57 -9.83 29.11 -5.03
CA GLU A 57 -11.18 28.57 -4.88
C GLU A 57 -11.33 27.67 -3.64
N ILE A 58 -10.30 26.92 -3.30
CA ILE A 58 -10.31 25.93 -2.23
C ILE A 58 -9.57 26.44 -0.99
N GLY A 59 -8.58 27.32 -1.19
CA GLY A 59 -7.62 27.73 -0.18
C GLY A 59 -6.43 26.80 -0.10
N ASN A 60 -5.75 26.77 1.03
CA ASN A 60 -4.55 25.97 1.26
C ASN A 60 -4.79 24.48 0.98
N TYR A 61 -4.65 24.07 -0.29
CA TYR A 61 -4.82 22.68 -0.72
C TYR A 61 -3.74 21.78 -0.10
N ARG A 62 -4.15 20.64 0.41
CA ARG A 62 -3.25 19.71 1.10
C ARG A 62 -3.49 18.27 0.61
N ILE A 63 -2.42 17.56 0.41
CA ILE A 63 -2.46 16.12 0.10
C ILE A 63 -2.54 15.30 1.39
N TYR A 64 -2.02 15.83 2.49
CA TYR A 64 -1.88 15.16 3.77
C TYR A 64 -2.67 15.84 4.89
N PRO A 65 -3.16 15.08 5.87
CA PRO A 65 -3.77 15.66 7.06
C PRO A 65 -2.71 16.37 7.90
N THR A 66 -3.16 17.32 8.70
CA THR A 66 -2.31 18.11 9.61
C THR A 66 -1.94 17.35 10.90
N GLU A 67 -2.64 16.26 11.18
CA GLU A 67 -2.46 15.46 12.39
C GLU A 67 -2.31 13.97 12.05
N THR A 68 -1.41 13.31 12.78
CA THR A 68 -1.27 11.86 12.78
C THR A 68 -2.02 11.28 13.98
N PHE A 69 -2.43 10.00 13.87
CA PHE A 69 -3.15 9.34 14.94
C PHE A 69 -2.26 9.13 16.18
N ALA A 70 -2.81 9.52 17.33
CA ALA A 70 -2.36 9.06 18.65
C ALA A 70 -3.60 8.97 19.56
N GLU A 71 -3.65 8.00 20.48
CA GLU A 71 -4.84 7.77 21.30
C GLU A 71 -5.28 9.00 22.08
N ASN A 72 -4.33 9.75 22.63
CA ASN A 72 -4.59 11.00 23.34
C ASN A 72 -4.90 12.22 22.43
N ARG A 73 -4.88 12.04 21.10
CA ARG A 73 -5.18 13.04 20.06
C ARG A 73 -6.20 12.55 19.04
N LYS A 74 -6.99 11.55 19.42
CA LYS A 74 -7.98 10.93 18.53
C LYS A 74 -8.93 11.97 17.93
N ASP A 75 -9.45 12.89 18.73
CA ASP A 75 -10.42 13.89 18.27
C ASP A 75 -9.78 14.87 17.29
N SER A 76 -8.54 15.32 17.50
CA SER A 76 -7.84 16.16 16.54
C SER A 76 -7.46 15.42 15.25
N PHE A 77 -7.14 14.15 15.33
CA PHE A 77 -6.96 13.30 14.15
C PHE A 77 -8.25 13.19 13.32
N LEU A 78 -9.39 12.90 13.98
CA LEU A 78 -10.69 12.82 13.31
C LEU A 78 -11.05 14.16 12.67
N GLN A 79 -10.89 15.28 13.38
CA GLN A 79 -11.16 16.61 12.83
C GLN A 79 -10.29 16.88 11.60
N ALA A 80 -8.98 16.63 11.68
CA ALA A 80 -8.07 16.81 10.54
C ALA A 80 -8.44 15.93 9.33
N THR A 81 -8.99 14.73 9.58
CA THR A 81 -9.46 13.82 8.54
C THR A 81 -10.76 14.31 7.91
N TYR A 82 -11.70 14.86 8.70
CA TYR A 82 -12.91 15.50 8.19
C TYR A 82 -12.60 16.78 7.39
N ASP A 83 -11.68 17.62 7.87
CA ASP A 83 -11.25 18.82 7.15
C ASP A 83 -10.64 18.48 5.78
N LEU A 84 -9.88 17.38 5.72
CA LEU A 84 -9.27 16.93 4.48
C LEU A 84 -10.31 16.32 3.52
N LEU A 85 -11.29 15.57 4.04
CA LEU A 85 -12.41 15.06 3.26
C LEU A 85 -13.23 16.20 2.64
N ASP A 86 -13.59 17.21 3.43
CA ASP A 86 -14.31 18.41 2.95
C ASP A 86 -13.53 19.12 1.85
N MET A 87 -12.25 19.37 2.07
CA MET A 87 -11.38 20.01 1.09
C MET A 87 -11.30 19.20 -0.21
N ARG A 88 -11.13 17.87 -0.16
CA ARG A 88 -11.11 16.99 -1.34
C ARG A 88 -12.44 17.00 -2.06
N THR A 89 -13.54 16.95 -1.33
CA THR A 89 -14.90 17.01 -1.90
C THR A 89 -15.09 18.31 -2.65
N ARG A 90 -14.78 19.46 -2.04
CA ARG A 90 -14.86 20.78 -2.70
C ARG A 90 -13.96 20.86 -3.92
N THR A 91 -12.76 20.30 -3.84
CA THR A 91 -11.82 20.25 -4.98
C THR A 91 -12.40 19.40 -6.13
N ALA A 92 -12.90 18.21 -5.83
CA ALA A 92 -13.50 17.33 -6.82
C ALA A 92 -14.72 17.98 -7.50
N LEU A 93 -15.60 18.59 -6.72
CA LEU A 93 -16.78 19.32 -7.20
C LEU A 93 -16.41 20.55 -8.05
N HIS A 94 -15.38 21.28 -7.65
CA HIS A 94 -14.86 22.40 -8.45
C HIS A 94 -14.34 21.91 -9.80
N LEU A 95 -13.46 20.90 -9.80
CA LEU A 95 -12.84 20.37 -11.00
C LEU A 95 -13.85 19.71 -11.97
N VAL A 96 -14.76 18.88 -11.45
CA VAL A 96 -15.76 18.24 -12.30
C VAL A 96 -16.70 19.24 -12.98
N ARG A 97 -16.91 20.40 -12.34
CA ARG A 97 -17.77 21.49 -12.85
C ARG A 97 -17.04 22.41 -13.82
N THR A 98 -15.78 22.74 -13.57
CA THR A 98 -15.07 23.83 -14.27
C THR A 98 -14.13 23.34 -15.35
N GLN A 99 -13.60 22.12 -15.21
CA GLN A 99 -12.67 21.55 -16.16
C GLN A 99 -13.37 20.59 -17.13
N PRO A 100 -13.02 20.59 -18.41
CA PRO A 100 -13.57 19.64 -19.36
C PRO A 100 -12.99 18.24 -19.13
N TRP A 101 -13.85 17.23 -19.09
CA TRP A 101 -13.46 15.83 -18.91
C TRP A 101 -14.39 14.89 -19.69
N GLU A 102 -13.88 13.74 -20.07
CA GLU A 102 -14.61 12.56 -20.58
C GLU A 102 -14.37 11.35 -19.66
N VAL A 103 -13.23 11.34 -18.95
CA VAL A 103 -12.97 10.42 -17.86
C VAL A 103 -12.49 11.21 -16.65
N PHE A 104 -13.15 11.03 -15.52
CA PHE A 104 -12.80 11.70 -14.26
C PHE A 104 -12.61 10.66 -13.15
N THR A 105 -11.47 10.74 -12.46
CA THR A 105 -11.12 9.84 -11.35
C THR A 105 -10.82 10.68 -10.11
N ALA A 106 -11.43 10.34 -8.97
CA ALA A 106 -11.14 10.95 -7.68
C ALA A 106 -10.92 9.88 -6.61
N VAL A 107 -9.91 10.09 -5.74
CA VAL A 107 -9.58 9.15 -4.67
C VAL A 107 -9.75 9.79 -3.29
N PHE A 108 -10.53 9.13 -2.44
CA PHE A 108 -10.74 9.46 -1.03
C PHE A 108 -9.82 8.61 -0.13
N PHE A 109 -8.53 8.88 -0.17
CA PHE A 109 -7.49 8.06 0.46
C PHE A 109 -7.63 7.90 1.98
N ASP A 110 -8.20 8.89 2.70
CA ASP A 110 -8.24 8.86 4.16
C ASP A 110 -9.22 7.83 4.74
N THR A 111 -10.04 7.19 3.92
CA THR A 111 -10.83 6.01 4.29
C THR A 111 -9.94 4.89 4.81
N ASP A 112 -8.80 4.66 4.16
CA ASP A 112 -7.78 3.71 4.57
C ASP A 112 -7.20 4.06 5.94
N ARG A 113 -6.81 5.32 6.16
CA ARG A 113 -6.27 5.79 7.46
C ARG A 113 -7.24 5.61 8.61
N VAL A 114 -8.50 5.98 8.40
CA VAL A 114 -9.55 5.83 9.41
C VAL A 114 -9.71 4.36 9.79
N LEU A 115 -9.74 3.46 8.82
CA LEU A 115 -9.90 2.03 9.07
C LEU A 115 -8.65 1.40 9.72
N HIS A 116 -7.45 1.82 9.36
CA HIS A 116 -6.24 1.37 10.05
C HIS A 116 -6.26 1.70 11.54
N GLN A 117 -6.70 2.89 11.90
CA GLN A 117 -6.66 3.36 13.28
C GLN A 117 -7.87 2.93 14.10
N LEU A 118 -9.06 2.90 13.50
CA LEU A 118 -10.33 2.80 14.21
C LEU A 118 -11.13 1.52 13.93
N TRP A 119 -10.53 0.51 13.28
CA TRP A 119 -11.21 -0.76 13.00
C TRP A 119 -11.76 -1.44 14.26
N HIS A 120 -11.06 -1.32 15.38
CA HIS A 120 -11.48 -1.88 16.66
C HIS A 120 -12.81 -1.32 17.17
N TYR A 121 -13.29 -0.19 16.67
CA TYR A 121 -14.62 0.33 16.97
C TYR A 121 -15.72 -0.41 16.19
N LEU A 122 -15.40 -0.93 15.01
CA LEU A 122 -16.35 -1.65 14.16
C LEU A 122 -16.43 -3.15 14.51
N ASP A 123 -15.33 -3.75 14.94
CA ASP A 123 -15.21 -5.19 15.13
C ASP A 123 -15.50 -5.57 16.60
N PRO A 124 -16.64 -6.24 16.88
CA PRO A 124 -17.01 -6.64 18.25
C PRO A 124 -16.03 -7.64 18.89
N ASN A 125 -15.21 -8.30 18.10
CA ASN A 125 -14.27 -9.30 18.57
C ASN A 125 -12.80 -8.78 18.59
N HIS A 126 -12.60 -7.49 18.43
CA HIS A 126 -11.24 -6.92 18.45
C HIS A 126 -10.71 -6.83 19.89
N ALA A 127 -9.43 -7.22 20.09
CA ALA A 127 -8.79 -7.22 21.41
C ALA A 127 -8.69 -5.83 22.08
N TRP A 128 -8.78 -4.75 21.31
CA TRP A 128 -8.75 -3.37 21.80
C TRP A 128 -10.13 -2.75 21.97
N ARG A 129 -11.19 -3.53 21.77
CA ARG A 129 -12.53 -3.03 21.94
C ARG A 129 -12.76 -2.68 23.41
N ASP A 130 -13.24 -1.47 23.64
CA ASP A 130 -13.76 -1.04 24.91
C ASP A 130 -15.28 -1.30 24.93
N ASP A 131 -15.73 -2.26 25.73
CA ASP A 131 -17.14 -2.63 25.79
C ASP A 131 -18.03 -1.57 26.48
N HIS A 132 -17.42 -0.52 27.04
CA HIS A 132 -18.14 0.51 27.79
C HIS A 132 -18.71 1.63 26.90
N GLU A 133 -18.30 1.74 25.63
CA GLU A 133 -18.77 2.77 24.71
C GLU A 133 -19.00 2.21 23.29
N ASP A 134 -20.18 2.46 22.72
CA ASP A 134 -20.41 2.21 21.29
C ASP A 134 -19.77 3.30 20.43
N LYS A 135 -18.51 3.11 20.08
CA LYS A 135 -17.74 4.01 19.23
C LYS A 135 -17.89 3.72 17.73
N ALA A 136 -18.62 2.68 17.36
CA ALA A 136 -18.84 2.33 15.94
C ALA A 136 -19.51 3.47 15.15
N GLY A 137 -20.33 4.27 15.84
CA GLY A 137 -20.96 5.47 15.27
C GLY A 137 -19.94 6.46 14.66
N ILE A 138 -18.79 6.64 15.27
CA ILE A 138 -17.73 7.55 14.81
C ILE A 138 -17.24 7.17 13.41
N VAL A 139 -16.95 5.89 13.20
CA VAL A 139 -16.47 5.41 11.91
C VAL A 139 -17.58 5.43 10.86
N ARG A 140 -18.82 5.03 11.25
CA ARG A 140 -19.97 5.08 10.35
C ARG A 140 -20.28 6.50 9.88
N GLU A 141 -20.24 7.48 10.78
CA GLU A 141 -20.44 8.89 10.44
C GLU A 141 -19.41 9.38 9.42
N TYR A 142 -18.14 9.00 9.58
CA TYR A 142 -17.12 9.33 8.59
C TYR A 142 -17.44 8.76 7.22
N PHE A 143 -17.82 7.47 7.14
CA PHE A 143 -18.20 6.84 5.87
C PHE A 143 -19.51 7.39 5.29
N GLN A 144 -20.45 7.83 6.12
CA GLN A 144 -21.63 8.57 5.64
C GLN A 144 -21.24 9.89 4.96
N LYS A 145 -20.23 10.59 5.48
CA LYS A 145 -19.70 11.81 4.84
C LYS A 145 -19.00 11.51 3.51
N VAL A 146 -18.28 10.38 3.42
CA VAL A 146 -17.70 9.92 2.14
C VAL A 146 -18.81 9.60 1.13
N ASP A 147 -19.87 8.91 1.55
CA ASP A 147 -21.03 8.58 0.73
C ASP A 147 -21.75 9.85 0.24
N GLU A 148 -21.98 10.84 1.13
CA GLU A 148 -22.53 12.16 0.77
C GLU A 148 -21.64 12.86 -0.29
N SER A 149 -20.31 12.78 -0.16
CA SER A 149 -19.38 13.36 -1.12
C SER A 149 -19.44 12.68 -2.49
N ILE A 150 -19.55 11.35 -2.51
CA ILE A 150 -19.75 10.57 -3.73
C ILE A 150 -21.13 10.95 -4.35
N GLY A 151 -22.17 11.05 -3.53
CA GLY A 151 -23.50 11.44 -3.97
C GLY A 151 -23.51 12.79 -4.71
N GLN A 152 -22.79 13.79 -4.18
CA GLN A 152 -22.65 15.10 -4.81
C GLN A 152 -21.90 15.02 -6.16
N LEU A 153 -20.88 14.17 -6.29
CA LEU A 153 -20.18 13.95 -7.56
C LEU A 153 -21.06 13.27 -8.59
N LEU A 154 -21.92 12.34 -8.16
CA LEU A 154 -22.86 11.64 -9.03
C LEU A 154 -23.93 12.57 -9.67
N GLU A 155 -24.15 13.76 -9.14
CA GLU A 155 -25.01 14.77 -9.77
C GLU A 155 -24.48 15.25 -11.14
N TYR A 156 -23.19 15.05 -11.42
CA TYR A 156 -22.54 15.36 -12.69
C TYR A 156 -22.48 14.18 -13.66
N ALA A 157 -22.95 13.01 -13.24
CA ALA A 157 -23.08 11.83 -14.09
C ALA A 157 -24.50 11.74 -14.66
N ASP A 158 -24.60 11.63 -15.97
CA ASP A 158 -25.87 11.43 -16.70
C ASP A 158 -26.13 9.93 -16.99
N GLU A 159 -27.17 9.65 -17.77
CA GLU A 159 -27.54 8.29 -18.14
C GLU A 159 -26.51 7.61 -19.07
N GLU A 160 -25.69 8.39 -19.78
CA GLU A 160 -24.63 7.90 -20.66
C GLU A 160 -23.30 7.72 -19.92
N THR A 161 -23.23 8.12 -18.66
CA THR A 161 -22.01 8.04 -17.85
C THR A 161 -21.88 6.67 -17.20
N LEU A 162 -20.76 5.97 -17.46
CA LEU A 162 -20.36 4.81 -16.70
C LEU A 162 -19.72 5.27 -15.38
N VAL A 163 -20.33 4.89 -14.28
CA VAL A 163 -19.83 5.12 -12.91
C VAL A 163 -19.21 3.84 -12.38
N ILE A 164 -17.97 3.95 -11.88
CA ILE A 164 -17.26 2.87 -11.19
C ILE A 164 -16.84 3.36 -9.81
N ILE A 165 -17.33 2.73 -8.75
CA ILE A 165 -16.90 2.96 -7.36
C ILE A 165 -16.20 1.70 -6.89
N LEU A 166 -14.97 1.84 -6.41
CA LEU A 166 -14.16 0.70 -6.02
C LEU A 166 -13.23 1.02 -4.84
N SER A 167 -12.72 -0.03 -4.22
CA SER A 167 -11.55 0.05 -3.37
C SER A 167 -10.44 -0.83 -3.93
N ASP A 168 -9.19 -0.44 -3.73
CA ASP A 168 -7.98 -1.20 -4.11
C ASP A 168 -7.81 -2.47 -3.28
N HIS A 169 -8.28 -2.47 -2.03
CA HIS A 169 -8.30 -3.61 -1.10
C HIS A 169 -9.44 -3.49 -0.10
N GLY A 170 -9.68 -4.55 0.64
CA GLY A 170 -10.57 -4.54 1.80
C GLY A 170 -9.84 -4.21 3.09
N MET A 171 -10.57 -4.26 4.22
CA MET A 171 -10.02 -4.03 5.54
C MET A 171 -10.55 -5.09 6.53
N GLY A 172 -9.75 -5.42 7.55
CA GLY A 172 -10.14 -6.33 8.62
C GLY A 172 -9.26 -6.17 9.84
N ARG A 173 -9.58 -6.86 10.94
CA ARG A 173 -8.82 -6.75 12.19
C ARG A 173 -7.35 -7.14 12.02
N ALA A 174 -6.49 -6.46 12.77
CA ALA A 174 -5.11 -6.81 12.97
C ALA A 174 -4.92 -7.39 14.38
N ASN A 175 -4.35 -8.60 14.51
CA ASN A 175 -4.15 -9.24 15.82
C ASN A 175 -2.68 -9.37 16.20
N ASN A 176 -1.88 -9.94 15.32
CA ASN A 176 -0.48 -10.21 15.61
C ASN A 176 0.44 -9.72 14.49
N PHE A 177 1.64 -9.34 14.88
CA PHE A 177 2.77 -9.21 13.97
C PHE A 177 3.61 -10.48 13.99
N ILE A 178 4.00 -10.95 12.81
CA ILE A 178 4.95 -12.05 12.59
C ILE A 178 6.24 -11.44 12.03
N VAL A 179 7.34 -11.53 12.77
CA VAL A 179 8.64 -10.98 12.37
C VAL A 179 9.43 -12.06 11.65
N LEU A 180 9.43 -12.02 10.32
CA LEU A 180 10.02 -13.07 9.48
C LEU A 180 11.54 -13.17 9.63
N ASN A 181 12.25 -12.05 9.78
CA ASN A 181 13.70 -12.08 9.97
C ASN A 181 14.11 -12.77 11.29
N ASN A 182 13.29 -12.67 12.35
CA ASN A 182 13.54 -13.42 13.58
C ASN A 182 13.37 -14.93 13.34
N TRP A 183 12.31 -15.33 12.62
CA TRP A 183 12.11 -16.72 12.24
C TRP A 183 13.24 -17.26 11.37
N LEU A 184 13.72 -16.49 10.38
CA LEU A 184 14.86 -16.85 9.54
C LEU A 184 16.16 -16.96 10.35
N LEU A 185 16.34 -16.08 11.34
CA LEU A 185 17.49 -16.14 12.27
C LEU A 185 17.42 -17.39 13.16
N ASP A 186 16.28 -17.68 13.74
CA ASP A 186 16.06 -18.86 14.58
C ASP A 186 16.19 -20.17 13.78
N SER A 187 15.76 -20.18 12.52
CA SER A 187 15.90 -21.31 11.59
C SER A 187 17.33 -21.45 11.02
N GLY A 188 18.20 -20.48 11.26
CA GLY A 188 19.57 -20.48 10.77
C GLY A 188 19.73 -20.16 9.29
N LEU A 189 18.67 -19.70 8.63
CA LEU A 189 18.70 -19.22 7.23
C LEU A 189 19.28 -17.80 7.13
N LEU A 190 19.12 -17.00 8.18
CA LEU A 190 19.78 -15.71 8.39
C LEU A 190 20.83 -15.85 9.49
N ARG A 191 21.98 -15.20 9.34
CA ARG A 191 23.10 -15.28 10.27
C ARG A 191 23.61 -13.89 10.63
N LEU A 192 23.93 -13.66 11.90
CA LEU A 192 24.55 -12.43 12.36
C LEU A 192 26.09 -12.56 12.33
N LYS A 193 26.74 -11.41 12.21
CA LYS A 193 28.19 -11.29 12.39
C LYS A 193 28.60 -11.71 13.79
N THR A 194 29.84 -12.17 13.94
CA THR A 194 30.36 -12.69 15.22
C THR A 194 31.25 -11.71 15.95
N ASP A 195 31.35 -10.45 15.50
CA ASP A 195 32.11 -9.40 16.16
C ASP A 195 31.52 -9.00 17.51
N SER A 196 32.29 -8.36 18.36
CA SER A 196 31.91 -8.04 19.73
C SER A 196 30.71 -7.06 19.80
N TRP A 197 30.60 -6.15 18.82
CA TRP A 197 29.54 -5.17 18.80
C TRP A 197 28.19 -5.80 18.41
N THR A 198 28.16 -6.60 17.36
CA THR A 198 26.98 -7.36 16.95
C THR A 198 26.50 -8.29 18.06
N ARG A 199 27.43 -9.00 18.75
CA ARG A 199 27.07 -9.85 19.90
C ARG A 199 26.47 -9.06 21.06
N LEU A 200 26.95 -7.85 21.33
CA LEU A 200 26.38 -6.97 22.34
C LEU A 200 24.96 -6.54 21.95
N LYS A 201 24.75 -6.12 20.70
CA LYS A 201 23.42 -5.76 20.19
C LYS A 201 22.44 -6.95 20.24
N GLU A 202 22.87 -8.13 19.81
CA GLU A 202 22.07 -9.36 19.92
C GLU A 202 21.68 -9.67 21.37
N PHE A 203 22.62 -9.57 22.30
CA PHE A 203 22.36 -9.76 23.72
C PHE A 203 21.34 -8.75 24.27
N LEU A 204 21.47 -7.48 23.92
CA LEU A 204 20.53 -6.43 24.31
C LEU A 204 19.15 -6.64 23.67
N PHE A 205 19.12 -7.00 22.39
CA PHE A 205 17.90 -7.33 21.66
C PHE A 205 17.14 -8.48 22.32
N ARG A 206 17.82 -9.60 22.64
CA ARG A 206 17.23 -10.74 23.34
C ARG A 206 16.71 -10.38 24.74
N ARG A 207 17.17 -9.26 25.33
CA ARG A 207 16.67 -8.71 26.60
C ARG A 207 15.59 -7.63 26.43
N GLY A 208 15.15 -7.37 25.21
CA GLY A 208 14.07 -6.44 24.91
C GLY A 208 14.52 -5.01 24.61
N PHE A 209 15.81 -4.76 24.44
CA PHE A 209 16.28 -3.48 23.91
C PHE A 209 16.05 -3.46 22.40
N THR A 210 14.85 -3.08 22.02
CA THR A 210 14.36 -3.02 20.63
C THR A 210 13.81 -1.64 20.35
N LEU A 211 13.84 -1.23 19.09
CA LEU A 211 13.30 0.06 18.67
C LEU A 211 11.83 0.20 19.11
N ARG A 212 11.02 -0.84 18.95
CA ARG A 212 9.62 -0.87 19.41
C ARG A 212 9.48 -0.53 20.89
N ASN A 213 10.24 -1.20 21.76
CA ASN A 213 10.11 -1.01 23.20
C ASN A 213 10.55 0.39 23.62
N VAL A 214 11.59 0.93 22.95
CA VAL A 214 12.04 2.31 23.17
C VAL A 214 10.95 3.31 22.74
N HIS A 215 10.32 3.12 21.58
CA HIS A 215 9.18 3.94 21.17
C HIS A 215 8.01 3.87 22.14
N GLN A 216 7.63 2.67 22.61
CA GLN A 216 6.55 2.54 23.59
C GLN A 216 6.84 3.26 24.92
N VAL A 217 8.09 3.28 25.34
CA VAL A 217 8.51 4.04 26.53
C VAL A 217 8.45 5.55 26.22
N ALA A 218 8.94 5.99 25.08
CA ALA A 218 8.88 7.39 24.65
C ALA A 218 7.43 7.89 24.57
N ASP A 219 6.51 7.09 24.02
CA ASP A 219 5.07 7.39 23.97
C ASP A 219 4.49 7.60 25.38
N ARG A 220 4.81 6.69 26.31
CA ARG A 220 4.31 6.75 27.70
C ARG A 220 4.80 7.99 28.47
N VAL A 221 6.01 8.48 28.17
CA VAL A 221 6.58 9.67 28.81
C VAL A 221 6.34 10.96 28.02
N GLY A 222 5.56 10.89 26.90
CA GLY A 222 5.18 12.06 26.09
C GLY A 222 6.29 12.60 25.18
N LEU A 223 7.37 11.86 24.96
CA LEU A 223 8.51 12.29 24.14
C LEU A 223 8.40 11.85 22.67
N ALA A 224 7.39 11.05 22.30
CA ALA A 224 7.23 10.52 20.93
C ALA A 224 7.13 11.61 19.87
N ARG A 225 6.47 12.75 20.18
CA ARG A 225 6.33 13.89 19.26
C ARG A 225 7.67 14.49 18.87
N GLN A 226 8.64 14.49 19.76
CA GLN A 226 9.99 15.02 19.50
C GLN A 226 10.82 14.03 18.69
N ALA A 227 10.58 12.73 18.85
CA ALA A 227 11.25 11.68 18.10
C ALA A 227 10.77 11.63 16.63
N GLU A 228 9.48 11.83 16.36
CA GLU A 228 8.93 11.89 14.99
C GLU A 228 9.44 13.12 14.21
N TYR A 229 9.69 14.24 14.89
CA TYR A 229 10.19 15.48 14.26
C TYR A 229 11.70 15.47 13.97
N VAL A 230 12.44 14.59 14.65
CA VAL A 230 13.92 14.48 14.53
C VAL A 230 14.33 13.32 13.61
N ALA A 231 13.37 12.53 13.12
CA ALA A 231 13.60 11.39 12.26
C ALA A 231 14.04 11.82 10.85
N GLY A 232 15.33 12.13 10.70
CA GLY A 232 15.99 12.28 9.42
C GLY A 232 16.97 11.14 9.19
N TYR A 233 17.49 10.99 7.97
CA TYR A 233 18.50 10.00 7.56
C TYR A 233 19.64 9.78 8.59
N PHE A 234 20.07 10.84 9.27
CA PHE A 234 21.10 10.76 10.30
C PHE A 234 20.62 9.98 11.54
N VAL A 235 19.34 10.14 11.92
CA VAL A 235 18.75 9.42 13.06
C VAL A 235 18.52 7.96 12.72
N ASP A 236 18.03 7.65 11.52
CA ASP A 236 17.86 6.27 11.04
C ASP A 236 19.21 5.54 11.04
N HIS A 237 20.25 6.17 10.52
CA HIS A 237 21.59 5.60 10.56
C HIS A 237 22.11 5.37 12.00
N LEU A 238 21.88 6.31 12.91
CA LEU A 238 22.22 6.14 14.33
C LEU A 238 21.40 5.03 15.00
N LEU A 239 20.11 4.89 14.64
CA LEU A 239 19.28 3.80 15.14
C LEU A 239 19.78 2.44 14.64
N LYS A 240 20.14 2.31 13.36
CA LYS A 240 20.74 1.09 12.79
C LYS A 240 22.10 0.75 13.44
N LEU A 241 22.85 1.76 13.89
CA LEU A 241 24.08 1.53 14.68
C LEU A 241 23.80 1.09 16.11
N ALA A 242 22.72 1.58 16.74
CA ALA A 242 22.38 1.28 18.13
C ALA A 242 21.58 -0.01 18.31
N PHE A 243 20.69 -0.32 17.38
CA PHE A 243 19.83 -1.51 17.40
C PHE A 243 20.32 -2.57 16.43
N LEU A 244 19.86 -3.81 16.65
CA LEU A 244 20.12 -4.91 15.71
C LEU A 244 19.45 -4.59 14.36
N SER A 245 20.23 -4.69 13.27
CA SER A 245 19.82 -4.29 11.92
C SER A 245 20.48 -5.16 10.85
N PHE A 246 20.14 -4.96 9.57
CA PHE A 246 20.83 -5.62 8.45
C PHE A 246 22.32 -5.30 8.36
N LEU A 247 22.79 -4.22 8.99
CA LEU A 247 24.23 -3.95 9.13
C LEU A 247 24.98 -5.02 9.93
N ASP A 248 24.24 -5.74 10.79
CA ASP A 248 24.79 -6.80 11.65
C ASP A 248 24.69 -8.19 11.02
N VAL A 249 24.08 -8.31 9.83
CA VAL A 249 23.93 -9.58 9.12
C VAL A 249 25.24 -10.00 8.46
N ASP A 250 25.59 -11.26 8.61
CA ASP A 250 26.68 -11.92 7.88
C ASP A 250 26.13 -12.48 6.57
N TRP A 251 26.14 -11.66 5.53
CA TRP A 251 25.64 -12.03 4.20
C TRP A 251 26.38 -13.19 3.56
N SER A 252 27.66 -13.38 3.91
CA SER A 252 28.46 -14.50 3.42
C SER A 252 28.00 -15.87 3.95
N ARG A 253 27.08 -15.88 4.93
CA ARG A 253 26.57 -17.08 5.59
C ARG A 253 25.03 -17.10 5.66
N SER A 254 24.37 -16.08 5.16
CA SER A 254 22.92 -15.96 5.16
C SER A 254 22.34 -16.42 3.83
N LYS A 255 21.39 -17.36 3.86
CA LYS A 255 20.73 -17.90 2.69
C LYS A 255 19.50 -17.08 2.28
N ALA A 256 18.77 -16.51 3.25
CA ALA A 256 17.52 -15.82 2.98
C ALA A 256 17.31 -14.63 3.95
N TYR A 257 16.51 -13.68 3.51
CA TYR A 257 16.08 -12.52 4.29
C TYR A 257 14.66 -12.12 3.89
N SER A 258 13.99 -11.37 4.75
CA SER A 258 12.68 -10.77 4.47
C SER A 258 12.81 -9.27 4.42
N PHE A 259 12.26 -8.66 3.37
CA PHE A 259 12.22 -7.23 3.20
C PHE A 259 10.82 -6.79 2.76
N GLY A 260 10.38 -5.63 3.19
CA GLY A 260 9.05 -5.11 2.89
C GLY A 260 8.00 -5.47 3.94
N ARG A 261 7.04 -4.56 4.13
CA ARG A 261 5.94 -4.76 5.09
C ARG A 261 4.80 -5.55 4.48
N HIS A 262 4.14 -6.32 5.34
CA HIS A 262 2.83 -6.97 5.12
C HIS A 262 2.77 -8.03 4.02
N LEU A 263 3.79 -8.18 3.20
CA LEU A 263 3.76 -9.01 2.01
C LEU A 263 4.24 -10.45 2.21
N GLY A 264 4.81 -10.78 3.37
CA GLY A 264 5.37 -12.12 3.58
C GLY A 264 6.53 -12.47 2.65
N SER A 265 7.21 -11.46 2.13
CA SER A 265 8.25 -11.61 1.10
C SER A 265 9.52 -12.25 1.66
N ILE A 266 10.02 -13.27 1.00
CA ILE A 266 11.30 -13.91 1.28
C ILE A 266 12.18 -13.80 0.03
N TYR A 267 13.37 -13.27 0.21
CA TYR A 267 14.41 -13.18 -0.80
C TYR A 267 15.54 -14.14 -0.47
N LEU A 268 16.04 -14.83 -1.48
CA LEU A 268 17.21 -15.69 -1.36
C LEU A 268 18.47 -14.92 -1.75
N ASN A 269 19.55 -15.17 -1.03
CA ASN A 269 20.84 -14.53 -1.28
C ASN A 269 21.59 -15.23 -2.43
N VAL A 270 21.13 -14.98 -3.66
CA VAL A 270 21.55 -15.69 -4.88
C VAL A 270 22.81 -15.04 -5.47
N ARG A 271 23.77 -15.89 -5.86
CA ARG A 271 25.01 -15.46 -6.52
C ARG A 271 24.72 -14.83 -7.88
N GLY A 272 25.30 -13.66 -8.10
CA GLY A 272 25.12 -12.90 -9.33
C GLY A 272 23.90 -11.98 -9.33
N ARG A 273 22.94 -12.19 -8.42
CA ARG A 273 21.80 -11.29 -8.18
C ARG A 273 22.07 -10.38 -6.98
N GLU A 274 22.43 -10.97 -5.84
CA GLU A 274 22.74 -10.23 -4.63
C GLU A 274 24.25 -9.89 -4.55
N PRO A 275 24.63 -8.72 -3.98
CA PRO A 275 26.03 -8.30 -3.93
C PRO A 275 26.97 -9.29 -3.19
N GLN A 276 26.43 -10.02 -2.22
CA GLN A 276 27.14 -11.04 -1.45
C GLN A 276 26.42 -12.39 -1.54
N GLY A 277 25.85 -12.69 -2.70
CA GLY A 277 25.11 -13.93 -2.95
C GLY A 277 25.96 -15.19 -2.75
N ILE A 278 25.38 -16.17 -2.08
CA ILE A 278 26.06 -17.44 -1.76
C ILE A 278 25.39 -18.64 -2.39
N ILE A 279 24.11 -18.57 -2.74
CA ILE A 279 23.34 -19.66 -3.32
C ILE A 279 23.58 -19.70 -4.82
N GLU A 280 24.03 -20.86 -5.34
CA GLU A 280 24.18 -21.03 -6.77
C GLU A 280 22.80 -21.13 -7.45
N PRO A 281 22.60 -20.42 -8.59
CA PRO A 281 21.40 -20.60 -9.42
C PRO A 281 21.18 -22.06 -9.84
N GLY A 282 19.93 -22.48 -9.93
CA GLY A 282 19.56 -23.84 -10.33
C GLY A 282 19.29 -24.76 -9.15
N ALA A 283 19.88 -25.93 -9.09
CA ALA A 283 19.50 -26.98 -8.13
C ALA A 283 19.66 -26.57 -6.65
N GLU A 284 20.67 -25.79 -6.27
CA GLU A 284 20.82 -25.30 -4.91
C GLU A 284 19.74 -24.28 -4.58
N TYR A 285 19.46 -23.38 -5.51
CA TYR A 285 18.38 -22.38 -5.37
C TYR A 285 17.04 -23.07 -5.09
N GLU A 286 16.67 -24.10 -5.88
CA GLU A 286 15.43 -24.84 -5.66
C GLU A 286 15.44 -25.58 -4.32
N ALA A 287 16.54 -26.21 -3.96
CA ALA A 287 16.65 -26.92 -2.68
C ALA A 287 16.48 -25.99 -1.47
N VAL A 288 16.96 -24.74 -1.55
CA VAL A 288 16.76 -23.75 -0.48
C VAL A 288 15.30 -23.28 -0.44
N ARG A 289 14.63 -23.11 -1.59
CA ARG A 289 13.19 -22.80 -1.65
C ARG A 289 12.37 -23.91 -0.99
N ASP A 290 12.65 -25.17 -1.32
CA ASP A 290 12.00 -26.34 -0.71
C ASP A 290 12.23 -26.42 0.80
N GLU A 291 13.46 -26.09 1.26
CA GLU A 291 13.82 -26.01 2.68
C GLU A 291 12.95 -24.97 3.39
N ILE A 292 12.86 -23.75 2.83
CA ILE A 292 12.09 -22.65 3.40
C ILE A 292 10.60 -22.99 3.42
N GLU A 293 10.06 -23.53 2.34
CA GLU A 293 8.65 -23.92 2.25
C GLU A 293 8.29 -24.94 3.33
N ARG A 294 9.09 -25.99 3.51
CA ARG A 294 8.89 -26.96 4.59
C ARG A 294 8.94 -26.34 5.97
N LEU A 295 9.94 -25.48 6.24
CA LEU A 295 10.07 -24.78 7.53
C LEU A 295 8.90 -23.82 7.77
N ALA A 296 8.39 -23.16 6.73
CA ALA A 296 7.25 -22.25 6.81
C ALA A 296 5.96 -22.99 7.22
N TYR A 297 5.68 -24.16 6.61
CA TYR A 297 4.51 -24.97 7.02
C TYR A 297 4.62 -25.54 8.43
N ASP A 298 5.83 -25.70 8.96
CA ASP A 298 6.08 -26.10 10.36
C ASP A 298 6.13 -24.92 11.32
N PHE A 299 6.08 -23.69 10.82
CA PHE A 299 6.18 -22.49 11.66
C PHE A 299 4.92 -22.30 12.51
N ARG A 300 5.12 -22.23 13.82
CA ARG A 300 4.04 -22.11 14.81
C ARG A 300 4.26 -20.95 15.76
N ASP A 301 3.16 -20.36 16.21
CA ASP A 301 3.17 -19.39 17.29
C ASP A 301 3.71 -20.06 18.58
N PRO A 302 4.83 -19.61 19.11
CA PRO A 302 5.43 -20.22 20.30
C PRO A 302 4.56 -20.11 21.56
N ARG A 303 3.58 -19.19 21.56
CA ARG A 303 2.66 -18.96 22.68
C ARG A 303 1.47 -19.92 22.66
N THR A 304 0.99 -20.31 21.50
CA THR A 304 -0.28 -21.03 21.32
C THR A 304 -0.13 -22.38 20.59
N GLY A 305 0.99 -22.62 19.92
CA GLY A 305 1.20 -23.79 19.06
C GLY A 305 0.45 -23.75 17.71
N ARG A 306 -0.28 -22.66 17.44
CA ARG A 306 -1.06 -22.50 16.21
C ARG A 306 -0.13 -22.34 14.99
N LYS A 307 -0.50 -22.92 13.85
CA LYS A 307 0.17 -22.68 12.57
C LYS A 307 0.07 -21.18 12.20
N LEU A 308 1.17 -20.63 11.68
CA LEU A 308 1.24 -19.24 11.28
C LEU A 308 1.12 -19.06 9.77
N ILE A 309 1.62 -20.01 9.00
CA ILE A 309 1.63 -19.94 7.53
C ILE A 309 0.55 -20.86 6.97
N GLY A 310 -0.33 -20.29 6.16
CA GLY A 310 -1.39 -21.01 5.45
C GLY A 310 -0.97 -21.45 4.05
N GLN A 311 -0.19 -20.62 3.38
CA GLN A 311 0.28 -20.87 2.02
C GLN A 311 1.66 -20.29 1.80
N VAL A 312 2.46 -20.98 0.99
CA VAL A 312 3.71 -20.48 0.44
C VAL A 312 3.56 -20.48 -1.07
N LEU A 313 3.84 -19.34 -1.70
CA LEU A 313 3.74 -19.17 -3.15
C LEU A 313 5.15 -18.88 -3.69
N ARG A 314 5.50 -19.53 -4.80
CA ARG A 314 6.72 -19.22 -5.54
C ARG A 314 6.45 -18.05 -6.48
N ARG A 315 7.43 -17.22 -6.75
CA ARG A 315 7.25 -16.02 -7.58
C ARG A 315 6.66 -16.32 -8.95
N GLU A 316 7.02 -17.47 -9.54
CA GLU A 316 6.56 -17.90 -10.87
C GLU A 316 5.07 -18.28 -10.89
N GLU A 317 4.45 -18.52 -9.72
CA GLU A 317 3.02 -18.81 -9.58
C GLU A 317 2.18 -17.52 -9.54
N ILE A 318 2.81 -16.35 -9.29
CA ILE A 318 2.13 -15.09 -9.04
C ILE A 318 2.50 -14.06 -10.11
N TYR A 319 3.76 -14.02 -10.51
CA TYR A 319 4.29 -13.00 -11.40
C TYR A 319 4.80 -13.60 -12.70
N SER A 320 4.76 -12.77 -13.74
CA SER A 320 5.33 -13.06 -15.05
C SER A 320 6.02 -11.81 -15.63
N GLY A 321 6.69 -11.96 -16.74
CA GLY A 321 7.28 -10.85 -17.48
C GLY A 321 8.75 -10.57 -17.15
N PRO A 322 9.32 -9.48 -17.71
CA PRO A 322 10.77 -9.25 -17.73
C PRO A 322 11.39 -8.91 -16.36
N TYR A 323 10.57 -8.57 -15.38
CA TYR A 323 11.03 -8.18 -14.03
C TYR A 323 10.85 -9.31 -12.99
N LEU A 324 10.48 -10.51 -13.41
CA LEU A 324 10.25 -11.65 -12.53
C LEU A 324 11.43 -11.92 -11.58
N GLU A 325 12.66 -11.76 -12.07
CA GLU A 325 13.88 -11.97 -11.28
C GLU A 325 14.05 -10.97 -10.11
N GLN A 326 13.33 -9.84 -10.13
CA GLN A 326 13.36 -8.83 -9.08
C GLN A 326 12.29 -9.10 -8.00
N ALA A 327 11.31 -9.96 -8.30
CA ALA A 327 10.27 -10.33 -7.34
C ALA A 327 10.86 -11.16 -6.18
N PRO A 328 10.21 -11.14 -4.98
CA PRO A 328 10.54 -12.05 -3.89
C PRO A 328 10.51 -13.50 -4.37
N ASP A 329 11.48 -14.31 -3.95
CA ASP A 329 11.58 -15.71 -4.38
C ASP A 329 10.42 -16.58 -3.86
N LEU A 330 9.94 -16.25 -2.65
CA LEU A 330 8.76 -16.86 -2.04
C LEU A 330 7.90 -15.78 -1.37
N ILE A 331 6.58 -15.98 -1.41
CA ILE A 331 5.62 -15.15 -0.69
C ILE A 331 4.84 -16.04 0.27
N LEU A 332 4.93 -15.72 1.55
CA LEU A 332 4.21 -16.39 2.61
C LEU A 332 2.85 -15.73 2.80
N ARG A 333 1.79 -16.52 2.91
CA ARG A 333 0.47 -16.03 3.33
C ARG A 333 0.15 -16.54 4.72
N PRO A 334 -0.35 -15.68 5.62
CA PRO A 334 -0.65 -16.12 6.97
C PRO A 334 -1.82 -17.10 6.98
N GLN A 335 -1.84 -18.02 7.95
CA GLN A 335 -2.96 -18.94 8.19
C GLN A 335 -4.23 -18.18 8.57
N GLU A 336 -4.09 -17.14 9.37
CA GLU A 336 -5.17 -16.25 9.78
C GLU A 336 -4.98 -14.88 9.14
N PRO A 337 -5.97 -14.35 8.41
CA PRO A 337 -5.86 -13.05 7.76
C PRO A 337 -5.61 -11.88 8.73
N SER A 338 -5.85 -12.08 10.03
CA SER A 338 -5.58 -11.08 11.08
C SER A 338 -4.13 -11.07 11.58
N ASP A 339 -3.31 -12.02 11.16
CA ASP A 339 -1.88 -12.04 11.38
C ASP A 339 -1.17 -11.28 10.24
N ILE A 340 -0.21 -10.46 10.59
CA ILE A 340 0.44 -9.54 9.66
C ILE A 340 1.93 -9.80 9.71
N PHE A 341 2.57 -9.90 8.56
CA PHE A 341 4.03 -9.93 8.52
C PHE A 341 4.57 -8.54 8.81
N PHE A 342 5.47 -8.48 9.78
CA PHE A 342 6.13 -7.25 10.17
C PHE A 342 7.51 -7.21 9.57
N GLY A 343 7.72 -6.32 8.62
CA GLY A 343 8.98 -6.13 7.90
C GLY A 343 9.63 -4.78 8.19
N LEU A 344 9.28 -4.13 9.32
CA LEU A 344 9.95 -2.93 9.76
C LEU A 344 11.30 -3.26 10.36
N ALA A 345 12.27 -2.42 9.99
CA ALA A 345 13.56 -2.32 10.65
C ALA A 345 14.11 -3.68 11.02
N ASP A 346 14.29 -4.54 10.01
CA ASP A 346 15.10 -5.75 10.09
C ASP A 346 14.67 -6.72 11.20
N PHE A 347 14.77 -6.33 12.48
CA PHE A 347 14.50 -7.14 13.67
C PHE A 347 13.63 -6.39 14.69
N GLY A 348 12.68 -5.59 14.30
CA GLY A 348 11.91 -4.62 15.09
C GLY A 348 11.41 -5.04 16.49
N HIS A 349 11.24 -6.33 16.76
CA HIS A 349 10.84 -6.88 18.05
C HIS A 349 11.55 -8.20 18.34
N ARG A 350 11.84 -8.49 19.63
CA ARG A 350 12.54 -9.73 20.02
C ARG A 350 11.73 -11.00 19.82
N GLU A 351 10.40 -10.89 19.94
CA GLU A 351 9.50 -12.03 19.79
C GLU A 351 9.13 -12.18 18.32
N THR A 352 9.20 -13.40 17.83
CA THR A 352 8.85 -13.74 16.45
C THR A 352 7.36 -13.51 16.16
N VAL A 353 6.51 -13.63 17.18
CA VAL A 353 5.08 -13.30 17.14
C VAL A 353 4.72 -12.39 18.30
N SER A 354 4.15 -11.24 18.01
CA SER A 354 3.72 -10.28 19.03
C SER A 354 2.37 -9.67 18.70
N SER A 355 1.62 -9.21 19.69
CA SER A 355 0.38 -8.46 19.45
C SER A 355 0.65 -7.19 18.67
N VAL A 356 -0.27 -6.80 17.80
CA VAL A 356 -0.21 -5.53 17.08
C VAL A 356 -0.23 -4.34 18.03
N TYR A 357 0.36 -3.25 17.60
CA TYR A 357 0.28 -1.95 18.25
C TYR A 357 0.19 -0.88 17.13
N ARG A 358 -0.40 0.28 17.39
CA ARG A 358 -0.62 1.40 16.45
C ARG A 358 -1.72 1.17 15.41
N TYR A 359 -1.95 -0.04 14.90
CA TYR A 359 -2.98 -0.32 13.89
C TYR A 359 -3.99 -1.33 14.42
N SER A 360 -5.26 -1.00 14.36
CA SER A 360 -6.34 -1.92 14.70
C SER A 360 -6.90 -2.64 13.48
N GLY A 361 -6.82 -2.00 12.32
CA GLY A 361 -7.18 -2.57 11.01
C GLY A 361 -5.99 -2.80 10.10
N MET A 362 -6.12 -3.78 9.20
CA MET A 362 -5.13 -4.10 8.16
C MET A 362 -5.81 -4.61 6.90
N HIS A 363 -5.14 -4.43 5.77
CA HIS A 363 -5.64 -4.76 4.44
C HIS A 363 -6.13 -6.21 4.33
N ARG A 364 -7.12 -6.41 3.45
CA ARG A 364 -7.66 -7.71 3.02
C ARG A 364 -7.69 -7.78 1.51
N ASP A 365 -7.60 -9.00 0.97
CA ASP A 365 -7.53 -9.24 -0.46
C ASP A 365 -8.79 -8.78 -1.22
N TYR A 366 -9.95 -8.82 -0.58
CA TYR A 366 -11.21 -8.49 -1.23
C TYR A 366 -11.63 -7.05 -0.90
N GLY A 367 -11.63 -6.20 -1.92
CA GLY A 367 -12.22 -4.87 -1.91
C GLY A 367 -13.68 -4.88 -2.32
N MET A 368 -14.18 -3.74 -2.74
CA MET A 368 -15.53 -3.58 -3.30
C MET A 368 -15.46 -3.04 -4.73
N LEU A 369 -16.46 -3.41 -5.53
CA LEU A 369 -16.70 -2.88 -6.86
C LEU A 369 -18.19 -2.65 -7.05
N ILE A 370 -18.58 -1.43 -7.44
CA ILE A 370 -19.94 -1.06 -7.82
C ILE A 370 -19.86 -0.40 -9.18
N MET A 371 -20.68 -0.86 -10.12
CA MET A 371 -20.75 -0.30 -11.47
C MET A 371 -22.20 0.06 -11.81
N LYS A 372 -22.38 1.18 -12.49
CA LYS A 372 -23.67 1.65 -13.02
C LYS A 372 -23.43 2.45 -14.30
N GLY A 373 -24.24 2.23 -15.31
CA GLY A 373 -24.19 2.98 -16.56
C GLY A 373 -24.61 2.15 -17.77
N PRO A 374 -24.33 2.64 -18.97
CA PRO A 374 -24.68 1.95 -20.21
C PRO A 374 -24.12 0.53 -20.26
N GLY A 375 -24.97 -0.42 -20.62
CA GLY A 375 -24.59 -1.82 -20.77
C GLY A 375 -24.30 -2.58 -19.48
N VAL A 376 -24.29 -1.94 -18.31
CA VAL A 376 -24.04 -2.61 -17.03
C VAL A 376 -25.25 -3.43 -16.58
N ARG A 377 -25.05 -4.71 -16.27
CA ARG A 377 -26.08 -5.62 -15.78
C ARG A 377 -26.59 -5.19 -14.41
N ARG A 378 -27.89 -4.95 -14.33
CA ARG A 378 -28.53 -4.55 -13.07
C ARG A 378 -28.62 -5.73 -12.09
N GLY A 379 -28.15 -5.50 -10.86
CA GLY A 379 -28.20 -6.51 -9.78
C GLY A 379 -27.29 -7.72 -9.99
N ALA A 380 -26.33 -7.65 -10.90
CA ALA A 380 -25.35 -8.69 -11.09
C ALA A 380 -24.29 -8.68 -9.97
N THR A 381 -23.80 -9.87 -9.63
CA THR A 381 -22.56 -10.05 -8.86
C THR A 381 -21.46 -10.44 -9.83
N VAL A 382 -20.30 -9.80 -9.72
CA VAL A 382 -19.11 -10.11 -10.51
C VAL A 382 -18.19 -10.93 -9.63
N GLU A 383 -17.84 -12.14 -10.10
CA GLU A 383 -16.87 -13.01 -9.43
C GLU A 383 -15.52 -12.96 -10.14
N GLY A 384 -14.43 -13.06 -9.37
CA GLY A 384 -13.08 -13.16 -9.90
C GLY A 384 -12.49 -11.87 -10.48
N ALA A 385 -13.19 -10.72 -10.35
CA ALA A 385 -12.62 -9.44 -10.78
C ALA A 385 -11.42 -9.04 -9.91
N SER A 386 -10.40 -8.51 -10.55
CA SER A 386 -9.17 -8.00 -9.94
C SER A 386 -9.02 -6.50 -10.22
N ILE A 387 -8.24 -5.83 -9.39
CA ILE A 387 -7.89 -4.41 -9.61
C ILE A 387 -7.19 -4.20 -10.97
N GLN A 388 -6.47 -5.21 -11.47
CA GLN A 388 -5.81 -5.18 -12.78
C GLN A 388 -6.80 -5.12 -13.94
N ASP A 389 -8.04 -5.55 -13.74
CA ASP A 389 -9.09 -5.58 -14.75
C ASP A 389 -9.71 -4.20 -15.03
N LEU A 390 -9.45 -3.22 -14.17
CA LEU A 390 -10.02 -1.87 -14.33
C LEU A 390 -9.48 -1.15 -15.56
N ALA A 391 -8.18 -1.15 -15.77
CA ALA A 391 -7.59 -0.45 -16.91
C ALA A 391 -8.09 -1.03 -18.26
N PRO A 392 -8.08 -2.37 -18.49
CA PRO A 392 -8.71 -2.96 -19.67
C PRO A 392 -10.19 -2.62 -19.80
N THR A 393 -10.94 -2.63 -18.70
CA THR A 393 -12.37 -2.33 -18.70
C THR A 393 -12.65 -0.88 -19.10
N VAL A 394 -11.91 0.07 -18.53
CA VAL A 394 -12.02 1.49 -18.89
C VAL A 394 -11.67 1.72 -20.36
N LEU A 395 -10.58 1.14 -20.87
CA LEU A 395 -10.21 1.27 -22.28
C LEU A 395 -11.30 0.71 -23.18
N HIS A 396 -11.81 -0.48 -22.89
CA HIS A 396 -12.89 -1.12 -23.64
C HIS A 396 -14.14 -0.25 -23.69
N THR A 397 -14.60 0.28 -22.55
CA THR A 397 -15.81 1.11 -22.49
C THR A 397 -15.65 2.47 -23.18
N MET A 398 -14.41 2.93 -23.34
CA MET A 398 -14.07 4.11 -24.13
C MET A 398 -13.81 3.77 -25.62
N GLY A 399 -14.09 2.54 -26.05
CA GLY A 399 -13.93 2.11 -27.45
C GLY A 399 -12.47 1.97 -27.90
N LEU A 400 -11.53 1.86 -26.98
CA LEU A 400 -10.11 1.74 -27.26
C LEU A 400 -9.64 0.28 -27.24
N PRO A 401 -8.64 -0.08 -28.04
CA PRO A 401 -8.00 -1.37 -27.95
C PRO A 401 -7.34 -1.58 -26.59
N VAL A 402 -7.47 -2.78 -26.04
CA VAL A 402 -6.78 -3.21 -24.83
C VAL A 402 -5.39 -3.74 -25.24
N PRO A 403 -4.28 -3.17 -24.76
CA PRO A 403 -2.94 -3.66 -25.04
C PRO A 403 -2.78 -5.14 -24.65
N ALA A 404 -2.17 -5.91 -25.55
CA ALA A 404 -2.02 -7.38 -25.37
C ALA A 404 -1.09 -7.78 -24.21
N ASP A 405 -0.31 -6.85 -23.69
CA ASP A 405 0.62 -7.02 -22.56
C ASP A 405 0.03 -6.55 -21.20
N MET A 406 -1.26 -6.21 -21.14
CA MET A 406 -1.96 -5.99 -19.87
C MET A 406 -2.26 -7.32 -19.18
N ASP A 407 -1.93 -7.41 -17.88
CA ASP A 407 -2.19 -8.62 -17.07
C ASP A 407 -3.68 -8.84 -16.78
N GLY A 408 -4.47 -7.76 -16.70
CA GLY A 408 -5.91 -7.81 -16.45
C GLY A 408 -6.74 -8.03 -17.71
N ASN A 409 -8.02 -8.33 -17.49
CA ASN A 409 -9.02 -8.53 -18.54
C ASN A 409 -10.19 -7.56 -18.39
N VAL A 410 -10.96 -7.38 -19.45
CA VAL A 410 -12.25 -6.66 -19.36
C VAL A 410 -13.19 -7.42 -18.43
N ILE A 411 -13.80 -6.73 -17.47
CA ILE A 411 -14.79 -7.29 -16.54
C ILE A 411 -16.11 -7.56 -17.31
N ALA A 412 -16.05 -8.44 -18.30
CA ALA A 412 -17.17 -8.74 -19.20
C ALA A 412 -18.43 -9.20 -18.46
N GLY A 413 -18.27 -9.90 -17.31
CA GLY A 413 -19.37 -10.34 -16.47
C GLY A 413 -20.20 -9.22 -15.83
N ALA A 414 -19.68 -7.98 -15.83
CA ALA A 414 -20.40 -6.81 -15.36
C ALA A 414 -21.39 -6.24 -16.39
N PHE A 415 -21.27 -6.63 -17.67
CA PHE A 415 -22.05 -6.06 -18.77
C PHE A 415 -23.10 -7.03 -19.28
N GLU A 416 -24.17 -6.50 -19.88
CA GLU A 416 -25.18 -7.27 -20.58
C GLU A 416 -24.54 -7.96 -21.80
N GLN A 417 -25.05 -9.16 -22.13
CA GLN A 417 -24.52 -9.93 -23.24
C GLN A 417 -24.67 -9.15 -24.58
N GLU A 418 -25.79 -8.51 -24.79
CA GLU A 418 -26.07 -7.71 -25.99
C GLU A 418 -25.09 -6.53 -26.15
N TYR A 419 -24.68 -5.93 -25.02
CA TYR A 419 -23.65 -4.89 -25.01
C TYR A 419 -22.30 -5.44 -25.47
N MET A 420 -21.86 -6.58 -24.92
CA MET A 420 -20.58 -7.19 -25.27
C MET A 420 -20.56 -7.73 -26.72
N GLU A 421 -21.71 -8.17 -27.25
CA GLU A 421 -21.85 -8.57 -28.64
C GLU A 421 -21.80 -7.36 -29.59
N SER A 422 -22.38 -6.24 -29.19
CA SER A 422 -22.37 -4.98 -29.96
C SER A 422 -21.02 -4.26 -29.92
N PHE A 423 -20.31 -4.38 -28.81
CA PHE A 423 -19.00 -3.76 -28.57
C PHE A 423 -18.00 -4.86 -28.15
N PRO A 424 -17.49 -5.66 -29.08
CA PRO A 424 -16.53 -6.72 -28.77
C PRO A 424 -15.20 -6.13 -28.25
N VAL A 425 -14.52 -6.85 -27.35
CA VAL A 425 -13.19 -6.44 -26.87
C VAL A 425 -12.19 -6.49 -28.03
N ILE A 426 -11.55 -5.37 -28.28
CA ILE A 426 -10.48 -5.25 -29.30
C ILE A 426 -9.13 -5.36 -28.58
N ILE A 427 -8.34 -6.34 -28.95
CA ILE A 427 -6.95 -6.45 -28.48
C ILE A 427 -6.04 -5.66 -29.41
N GLY A 428 -5.27 -4.75 -28.83
CA GLY A 428 -4.28 -3.95 -29.55
C GLY A 428 -2.86 -4.47 -29.43
N ASP A 429 -1.93 -3.81 -30.10
CA ASP A 429 -0.52 -4.08 -29.94
C ASP A 429 -0.07 -3.87 -28.49
N PRO A 430 0.99 -4.57 -28.04
CA PRO A 430 1.59 -4.34 -26.75
C PRO A 430 1.92 -2.86 -26.54
N ALA A 431 1.82 -2.39 -25.30
CA ALA A 431 2.20 -1.04 -24.94
C ALA A 431 3.64 -0.77 -25.42
N VAL A 432 3.81 0.24 -26.25
CA VAL A 432 5.16 0.72 -26.57
C VAL A 432 5.75 1.23 -25.26
N SER A 433 6.61 0.42 -24.62
CA SER A 433 7.42 0.91 -23.53
C SER A 433 8.22 2.08 -24.09
N ALA A 434 7.90 3.30 -23.68
CA ALA A 434 8.83 4.40 -23.84
C ALA A 434 10.11 3.93 -23.13
N GLY A 435 11.08 3.47 -23.91
CA GLY A 435 12.38 2.98 -23.45
C GLY A 435 13.24 4.14 -22.96
N GLY A 436 12.82 4.75 -21.90
CA GLY A 436 13.60 5.63 -21.06
C GLY A 436 13.60 4.99 -19.69
N GLY A 437 14.79 4.75 -19.12
CA GLY A 437 14.88 4.44 -17.70
C GLY A 437 13.94 5.42 -16.99
N MET A 438 13.10 4.92 -16.08
CA MET A 438 12.31 5.81 -15.23
C MET A 438 13.33 6.64 -14.45
N ASP A 439 13.61 7.85 -14.97
CA ASP A 439 13.97 8.92 -14.06
C ASP A 439 12.79 8.99 -13.11
N SER A 440 13.02 8.74 -11.83
CA SER A 440 11.96 8.72 -10.82
C SER A 440 11.19 10.04 -10.81
N GLY A 441 11.77 11.08 -11.42
CA GLY A 441 11.27 12.45 -11.46
C GLY A 441 11.25 13.10 -10.08
N TYR A 442 11.70 12.36 -9.05
CA TYR A 442 11.92 12.91 -7.72
C TYR A 442 13.29 13.58 -7.66
N THR A 443 13.39 14.68 -6.94
CA THR A 443 14.69 15.20 -6.51
C THR A 443 15.27 14.27 -5.43
N GLU A 444 16.59 14.28 -5.21
CA GLU A 444 17.21 13.51 -4.12
C GLU A 444 16.56 13.81 -2.76
N GLU A 445 16.16 15.07 -2.52
CA GLU A 445 15.43 15.46 -1.31
C GLU A 445 14.00 14.89 -1.30
N GLY A 446 13.32 14.85 -2.44
CA GLY A 446 11.99 14.29 -2.60
C GLY A 446 11.98 12.77 -2.41
N GLU A 447 12.94 12.05 -2.99
CA GLU A 447 13.10 10.61 -2.77
C GLU A 447 13.32 10.30 -1.30
N LYS A 448 14.20 11.06 -0.65
CA LYS A 448 14.47 10.92 0.78
C LYS A 448 13.22 11.17 1.63
N GLU A 449 12.47 12.23 1.35
CA GLU A 449 11.24 12.54 2.07
C GLU A 449 10.18 11.44 1.90
N ILE A 450 10.05 10.87 0.71
CA ILE A 450 9.12 9.77 0.44
C ILE A 450 9.56 8.51 1.16
N MET A 451 10.86 8.18 1.14
CA MET A 451 11.40 7.05 1.88
C MET A 451 11.11 7.20 3.39
N GLU A 452 11.37 8.38 3.97
CA GLU A 452 11.07 8.67 5.38
C GLU A 452 9.58 8.54 5.70
N ARG A 453 8.68 8.89 4.75
CA ARG A 453 7.23 8.72 4.93
C ARG A 453 6.79 7.27 4.82
N LEU A 454 7.29 6.57 3.84
CA LEU A 454 7.04 5.14 3.69
C LEU A 454 7.50 4.40 4.95
N GLU A 455 8.63 4.79 5.51
CA GLU A 455 9.11 4.32 6.81
C GLU A 455 8.15 4.72 7.93
N GLY A 456 7.74 5.98 8.01
CA GLY A 456 6.85 6.50 9.06
C GLY A 456 5.44 5.92 9.04
N LEU A 457 4.93 5.59 7.86
CA LEU A 457 3.62 4.96 7.65
C LEU A 457 3.71 3.44 7.63
N GLY A 458 4.92 2.92 7.55
CA GLY A 458 5.16 1.51 7.61
C GLY A 458 5.22 0.77 6.31
N TYR A 459 5.43 1.42 5.22
CA TYR A 459 5.60 0.79 3.92
C TYR A 459 7.06 0.48 3.58
N LEU A 460 8.02 1.17 4.21
CA LEU A 460 9.45 0.87 4.16
C LEU A 460 9.99 0.77 5.59
N GLY A 461 10.80 -0.22 5.83
CA GLY A 461 11.49 -0.46 7.10
C GLY A 461 12.98 -0.39 6.94
#